data_f3c1fb32ace1163ee8892f4e9db1c360
#
_entry.id   f3c1fb32ace1163ee8892f4e9db1c360
#
_cell.length_a   1.000
_cell.length_b   1.000
_cell.length_c   1.000
_cell.angle_alpha   90.00
_cell.angle_beta   90.00
_cell.angle_gamma   90.00
#
_symmetry.space_group_name_H-M   'P 1'
#
loop_
_entity.id
_entity.type
_entity.pdbx_description
1 polymer ?
#
loop_
_entity_poly.entity_id
_entity_poly.type
_entity_poly.pdbx_seq_one_letter_code
_entity_poly.pdbx_strand_id
1 'polypeptide(L)'
;GISLATAGNPPFFTTGTAVNEKGELLMTQKGTRQLDVFAADGKTLLRSYPFKETPTGVLLDGDKAYVTTFEKTGRLEVLSLKSGQIEAAIPTGSGACYPIFSADKKHIYVCNQFAGTVSEIDPATCKVVRSVKVLREPRSAIFSKDGRYLFVANFLPAQRADLNIVAACVSVIEVKSFTKVKDIQLANGSNALRDMCITPDGKYIYVSHNLGRFMVPTSQLQQGWMNTSAFSIINVEKQEFEGAVLVDEPDRGAAGVWGIACDEKHIYVAHSGTHEISVIDHSRMLDKFRNY
;
A
#
# COMPACT_ATOMS: atom_id res chain seq x y z
N GLY A 1 -8.43 -12.51 16.43
CA GLY A 1 -9.04 -11.53 15.55
C GLY A 1 -9.67 -10.43 16.39
N ILE A 2 -9.25 -9.17 16.19
CA ILE A 2 -9.91 -8.02 16.81
C ILE A 2 -11.09 -7.67 15.91
N SER A 3 -12.32 -7.97 16.35
CA SER A 3 -13.51 -7.48 15.67
C SER A 3 -13.75 -6.03 16.07
N LEU A 4 -13.61 -5.11 15.13
CA LEU A 4 -13.90 -3.68 15.31
C LEU A 4 -15.39 -3.36 15.05
N ALA A 5 -16.23 -4.35 14.79
CA ALA A 5 -17.66 -4.17 14.59
C ALA A 5 -18.39 -4.18 15.94
N THR A 6 -18.76 -3.00 16.42
CA THR A 6 -19.76 -2.86 17.48
C THR A 6 -21.13 -2.71 16.86
N ALA A 7 -22.11 -3.48 17.35
CA ALA A 7 -23.48 -3.42 16.88
C ALA A 7 -24.03 -1.97 17.00
N GLY A 8 -24.47 -1.39 15.89
CA GLY A 8 -25.09 -0.06 15.85
C GLY A 8 -24.22 1.08 15.30
N ASN A 9 -22.92 0.86 15.06
CA ASN A 9 -22.06 1.86 14.39
C ASN A 9 -21.94 1.56 12.89
N PRO A 10 -21.85 2.61 12.04
CA PRO A 10 -21.58 2.41 10.63
C PRO A 10 -20.25 1.65 10.45
N PRO A 11 -20.13 0.83 9.40
CA PRO A 11 -18.93 0.04 9.18
C PRO A 11 -17.70 0.97 9.04
N PHE A 12 -16.68 0.72 9.85
CA PHE A 12 -15.41 1.45 9.78
C PHE A 12 -14.60 0.91 8.59
N PHE A 13 -14.37 1.76 7.60
CA PHE A 13 -13.47 1.46 6.50
C PHE A 13 -12.13 2.18 6.72
N THR A 14 -11.22 1.50 7.36
CA THR A 14 -9.87 2.01 7.60
C THR A 14 -9.06 2.01 6.29
N THR A 15 -8.43 3.14 5.99
CA THR A 15 -7.63 3.32 4.77
C THR A 15 -6.14 3.47 5.04
N GLY A 16 -5.75 3.84 6.26
CA GLY A 16 -4.36 3.95 6.66
C GLY A 16 -4.22 3.94 8.18
N THR A 17 -3.07 3.51 8.65
CA THR A 17 -2.78 3.39 10.09
C THR A 17 -1.39 3.89 10.42
N ALA A 18 -1.21 4.41 11.64
CA ALA A 18 0.07 4.73 12.23
C ALA A 18 0.01 4.47 13.74
N VAL A 19 1.16 4.23 14.35
CA VAL A 19 1.30 4.05 15.80
C VAL A 19 2.26 5.11 16.32
N ASN A 20 1.88 5.80 17.39
CA ASN A 20 2.73 6.79 18.02
C ASN A 20 3.64 6.17 19.11
N GLU A 21 4.51 6.98 19.71
CA GLU A 21 5.45 6.55 20.75
C GLU A 21 4.77 6.00 22.02
N LYS A 22 3.51 6.37 22.26
CA LYS A 22 2.71 5.87 23.39
C LYS A 22 2.01 4.55 23.09
N GLY A 23 2.18 4.00 21.87
CA GLY A 23 1.48 2.83 21.40
C GLY A 23 0.02 3.09 21.01
N GLU A 24 -0.42 4.35 20.95
CA GLU A 24 -1.75 4.71 20.48
C GLU A 24 -1.84 4.47 18.97
N LEU A 25 -2.95 3.90 18.51
CA LEU A 25 -3.20 3.58 17.12
C LEU A 25 -4.03 4.69 16.46
N LEU A 26 -3.46 5.31 15.43
CA LEU A 26 -4.15 6.28 14.61
C LEU A 26 -4.65 5.60 13.33
N MET A 27 -5.92 5.82 13.00
CA MET A 27 -6.58 5.17 11.86
C MET A 27 -7.40 6.19 11.06
N THR A 28 -7.14 6.25 9.77
CA THR A 28 -7.99 7.04 8.86
C THR A 28 -9.26 6.27 8.52
N GLN A 29 -10.42 6.93 8.69
CA GLN A 29 -11.75 6.35 8.47
C GLN A 29 -12.41 6.98 7.25
N LYS A 30 -12.63 6.18 6.23
CA LYS A 30 -13.26 6.62 4.99
C LYS A 30 -14.74 7.01 5.19
N GLY A 31 -15.48 6.15 5.86
CA GLY A 31 -16.94 6.34 5.99
C GLY A 31 -17.33 7.57 6.79
N THR A 32 -16.60 7.89 7.84
CA THR A 32 -16.84 9.03 8.73
C THR A 32 -15.98 10.24 8.43
N ARG A 33 -15.03 10.14 7.48
CA ARG A 33 -14.09 11.19 7.10
C ARG A 33 -13.34 11.78 8.29
N GLN A 34 -12.71 10.91 9.07
CA GLN A 34 -11.98 11.34 10.25
C GLN A 34 -10.71 10.52 10.48
N LEU A 35 -9.81 11.05 11.30
CA LEU A 35 -8.70 10.35 11.88
C LEU A 35 -9.06 10.00 13.32
N ASP A 36 -9.16 8.73 13.62
CA ASP A 36 -9.43 8.22 14.96
C ASP A 36 -8.15 7.82 15.67
N VAL A 37 -8.07 8.13 16.96
CA VAL A 37 -6.98 7.72 17.83
C VAL A 37 -7.50 6.78 18.89
N PHE A 38 -7.00 5.55 18.86
CA PHE A 38 -7.33 4.51 19.83
C PHE A 38 -6.19 4.32 20.83
N ALA A 39 -6.53 3.95 22.05
CA ALA A 39 -5.56 3.52 23.03
C ALA A 39 -4.76 2.30 22.53
N ALA A 40 -3.67 1.97 23.22
CA ALA A 40 -2.82 0.81 22.90
C ALA A 40 -3.55 -0.54 22.93
N ASP A 41 -4.73 -0.60 23.57
CA ASP A 41 -5.62 -1.78 23.55
C ASP A 41 -6.32 -1.99 22.18
N GLY A 42 -6.23 -1.01 21.28
CA GLY A 42 -6.85 -1.01 19.95
C GLY A 42 -8.37 -0.96 19.97
N LYS A 43 -8.99 -0.68 21.11
CA LYS A 43 -10.46 -0.72 21.31
C LYS A 43 -11.03 0.60 21.83
N THR A 44 -10.33 1.25 22.74
CA THR A 44 -10.79 2.47 23.38
C THR A 44 -10.50 3.67 22.49
N LEU A 45 -11.55 4.32 21.99
CA LEU A 45 -11.43 5.56 21.21
C LEU A 45 -11.10 6.71 22.16
N LEU A 46 -9.96 7.38 21.93
CA LEU A 46 -9.48 8.49 22.73
C LEU A 46 -9.85 9.86 22.14
N ARG A 47 -9.69 10.01 20.83
CA ARG A 47 -9.90 11.27 20.10
C ARG A 47 -10.27 10.99 18.66
N SER A 48 -10.95 11.95 18.04
CA SER A 48 -11.26 11.97 16.61
C SER A 48 -11.03 13.36 16.04
N TYR A 49 -10.44 13.40 14.84
CA TYR A 49 -10.20 14.64 14.10
C TYR A 49 -10.95 14.59 12.77
N PRO A 50 -11.90 15.51 12.54
CA PRO A 50 -12.68 15.51 11.31
C PRO A 50 -11.92 16.10 10.13
N PHE A 51 -12.19 15.57 8.94
CA PHE A 51 -11.70 16.07 7.66
C PHE A 51 -12.87 16.42 6.74
N LYS A 52 -12.67 17.43 5.89
CA LYS A 52 -13.67 17.79 4.87
C LYS A 52 -13.76 16.74 3.76
N GLU A 53 -12.63 16.12 3.45
CA GLU A 53 -12.50 15.13 2.40
C GLU A 53 -12.04 13.77 2.97
N THR A 54 -12.11 12.73 2.16
CA THR A 54 -11.84 11.36 2.62
C THR A 54 -10.35 11.14 2.91
N PRO A 55 -9.95 10.85 4.15
CA PRO A 55 -8.57 10.51 4.48
C PRO A 55 -8.22 9.12 3.99
N THR A 56 -7.00 8.95 3.48
CA THR A 56 -6.52 7.71 2.87
C THR A 56 -5.23 7.17 3.48
N GLY A 57 -4.49 7.97 4.19
CA GLY A 57 -3.24 7.56 4.83
C GLY A 57 -2.78 8.57 5.85
N VAL A 58 -1.91 8.16 6.76
CA VAL A 58 -1.41 8.99 7.84
C VAL A 58 0.06 8.70 8.14
N LEU A 59 0.83 9.76 8.35
CA LEU A 59 2.18 9.73 8.92
C LEU A 59 2.22 10.58 10.18
N LEU A 60 3.10 10.22 11.11
CA LEU A 60 3.30 10.94 12.36
C LEU A 60 4.73 11.47 12.45
N ASP A 61 4.85 12.72 12.91
CA ASP A 61 6.11 13.31 13.33
C ASP A 61 5.87 14.22 14.55
N GLY A 62 6.18 13.73 15.75
CA GLY A 62 5.86 14.40 17.00
C GLY A 62 4.36 14.69 17.14
N ASP A 63 4.00 15.97 17.32
CA ASP A 63 2.61 16.44 17.47
C ASP A 63 1.91 16.70 16.12
N LYS A 64 2.54 16.36 15.00
CA LYS A 64 1.96 16.54 13.67
C LYS A 64 1.57 15.22 13.04
N ALA A 65 0.38 15.19 12.44
CA ALA A 65 -0.06 14.15 11.55
C ALA A 65 -0.14 14.69 10.12
N TYR A 66 0.44 13.96 9.18
CA TYR A 66 0.35 14.25 7.74
C TYR A 66 -0.65 13.27 7.14
N VAL A 67 -1.78 13.78 6.70
CA VAL A 67 -2.92 12.98 6.25
C VAL A 67 -3.20 13.24 4.77
N THR A 68 -3.14 12.19 3.96
CA THR A 68 -3.58 12.28 2.57
C THR A 68 -5.08 12.22 2.47
N THR A 69 -5.66 13.08 1.63
CA THR A 69 -7.08 13.10 1.26
C THR A 69 -7.22 12.99 -0.25
N PHE A 70 -8.22 12.26 -0.76
CA PHE A 70 -8.12 11.76 -2.12
C PHE A 70 -9.12 12.35 -3.13
N GLU A 71 -10.15 13.07 -2.71
CA GLU A 71 -11.12 13.67 -3.64
C GLU A 71 -10.45 14.63 -4.63
N LYS A 72 -11.13 14.87 -5.73
CA LYS A 72 -10.74 15.66 -6.91
C LYS A 72 -9.31 16.20 -7.00
N THR A 73 -8.93 17.08 -6.08
CA THR A 73 -7.61 17.72 -6.10
C THR A 73 -6.53 16.81 -5.50
N GLY A 74 -6.88 16.01 -4.47
CA GLY A 74 -5.91 15.25 -3.70
C GLY A 74 -4.93 16.14 -2.92
N ARG A 75 -4.79 15.93 -1.62
CA ARG A 75 -3.99 16.81 -0.75
C ARG A 75 -3.22 16.00 0.28
N LEU A 76 -2.15 16.60 0.76
CA LEU A 76 -1.52 16.26 2.02
C LEU A 76 -1.88 17.35 3.02
N GLU A 77 -2.66 17.01 4.03
CA GLU A 77 -3.08 17.94 5.07
C GLU A 77 -2.21 17.76 6.32
N VAL A 78 -1.75 18.86 6.88
CA VAL A 78 -0.92 18.89 8.10
C VAL A 78 -1.83 19.20 9.28
N LEU A 79 -2.03 18.21 10.13
CA LEU A 79 -2.88 18.29 11.33
C LEU A 79 -2.00 18.46 12.58
N SER A 80 -2.27 19.47 13.39
CA SER A 80 -1.75 19.54 14.75
C SER A 80 -2.58 18.63 15.67
N LEU A 81 -1.98 17.58 16.18
CA LEU A 81 -2.63 16.68 17.15
C LEU A 81 -2.90 17.38 18.49
N LYS A 82 -2.15 18.40 18.79
CA LYS A 82 -2.30 19.19 20.02
C LYS A 82 -3.50 20.13 19.97
N SER A 83 -3.62 20.90 18.89
CA SER A 83 -4.72 21.90 18.72
C SER A 83 -5.93 21.35 18.01
N GLY A 84 -5.80 20.25 17.27
CA GLY A 84 -6.84 19.71 16.40
C GLY A 84 -7.07 20.52 15.11
N GLN A 85 -6.18 21.48 14.80
CA GLN A 85 -6.31 22.35 13.64
C GLN A 85 -5.50 21.85 12.46
N ILE A 86 -6.06 22.00 11.26
CA ILE A 86 -5.33 21.81 10.01
C ILE A 86 -4.47 23.05 9.76
N GLU A 87 -3.15 22.89 9.83
CA GLU A 87 -2.18 23.97 9.69
C GLU A 87 -1.83 24.27 8.22
N ALA A 88 -1.92 23.26 7.36
CA ALA A 88 -1.66 23.37 5.94
C ALA A 88 -2.41 22.30 5.15
N ALA A 89 -2.76 22.62 3.90
CA ALA A 89 -3.34 21.69 2.95
C ALA A 89 -2.58 21.83 1.61
N ILE A 90 -1.79 20.82 1.28
CA ILE A 90 -0.86 20.87 0.16
C ILE A 90 -1.46 20.07 -1.01
N PRO A 91 -1.85 20.71 -2.12
CA PRO A 91 -2.30 19.99 -3.31
C PRO A 91 -1.18 19.12 -3.86
N THR A 92 -1.45 17.83 -4.07
CA THR A 92 -0.47 16.88 -4.61
C THR A 92 -0.88 16.34 -5.97
N GLY A 93 -2.09 15.85 -6.09
CA GLY A 93 -2.65 15.25 -7.28
C GLY A 93 -3.87 14.41 -6.96
N SER A 94 -4.74 14.20 -7.94
CA SER A 94 -5.98 13.45 -7.76
C SER A 94 -5.71 12.03 -7.25
N GLY A 95 -6.43 11.64 -6.21
CA GLY A 95 -6.31 10.32 -5.60
C GLY A 95 -5.11 10.19 -4.65
N ALA A 96 -4.72 11.26 -3.96
CA ALA A 96 -3.61 11.22 -3.00
C ALA A 96 -3.79 10.11 -1.96
N CYS A 97 -2.77 9.28 -1.80
CA CYS A 97 -2.76 8.15 -0.89
C CYS A 97 -1.33 7.71 -0.55
N TYR A 98 -1.22 6.82 0.41
CA TYR A 98 0.00 6.16 0.82
C TYR A 98 1.18 7.11 1.04
N PRO A 99 1.10 8.03 2.01
CA PRO A 99 2.20 8.92 2.32
C PRO A 99 3.33 8.15 3.00
N ILE A 100 4.58 8.42 2.63
CA ILE A 100 5.77 7.87 3.27
C ILE A 100 6.84 8.93 3.47
N PHE A 101 7.60 8.83 4.56
CA PHE A 101 8.76 9.66 4.78
C PHE A 101 10.00 9.13 4.06
N SER A 102 10.89 10.06 3.64
CA SER A 102 12.29 9.72 3.47
C SER A 102 12.91 9.31 4.81
N ALA A 103 14.03 8.58 4.78
CA ALA A 103 14.69 8.08 6.01
C ALA A 103 15.06 9.21 6.99
N ASP A 104 15.43 10.38 6.48
CA ASP A 104 15.77 11.57 7.25
C ASP A 104 14.56 12.45 7.63
N LYS A 105 13.36 12.04 7.21
CA LYS A 105 12.09 12.79 7.36
C LYS A 105 12.05 14.19 6.76
N LYS A 106 13.01 14.52 5.89
CA LYS A 106 13.03 15.82 5.21
C LYS A 106 12.06 15.93 4.05
N HIS A 107 11.61 14.79 3.53
CA HIS A 107 10.64 14.73 2.44
C HIS A 107 9.53 13.72 2.73
N ILE A 108 8.36 13.99 2.18
CA ILE A 108 7.22 13.07 2.15
C ILE A 108 6.91 12.76 0.70
N TYR A 109 6.66 11.48 0.41
CA TYR A 109 6.25 11.02 -0.92
C TYR A 109 4.81 10.55 -0.87
N VAL A 110 4.02 10.96 -1.85
CA VAL A 110 2.59 10.66 -1.95
C VAL A 110 2.29 10.05 -3.31
N CYS A 111 1.61 8.92 -3.31
CA CYS A 111 1.04 8.35 -4.53
C CYS A 111 -0.24 9.11 -4.88
N ASN A 112 -0.37 9.55 -6.13
CA ASN A 112 -1.59 10.18 -6.65
C ASN A 112 -2.29 9.19 -7.57
N GLN A 113 -3.19 8.38 -7.00
CA GLN A 113 -3.76 7.20 -7.65
C GLN A 113 -4.39 7.51 -9.00
N PHE A 114 -5.24 8.52 -9.07
CA PHE A 114 -5.97 8.85 -10.29
C PHE A 114 -5.18 9.75 -11.26
N ALA A 115 -4.21 10.49 -10.76
CA ALA A 115 -3.30 11.28 -11.59
C ALA A 115 -2.19 10.44 -12.24
N GLY A 116 -1.88 9.26 -11.70
CA GLY A 116 -0.80 8.41 -12.20
C GLY A 116 0.58 8.98 -11.92
N THR A 117 0.75 9.68 -10.80
CA THR A 117 2.00 10.37 -10.43
C THR A 117 2.40 10.06 -8.99
N VAL A 118 3.66 10.33 -8.67
CA VAL A 118 4.18 10.40 -7.30
C VAL A 118 4.73 11.79 -7.07
N SER A 119 4.30 12.42 -5.98
CA SER A 119 4.77 13.74 -5.57
C SER A 119 5.78 13.64 -4.43
N GLU A 120 6.86 14.43 -4.53
CA GLU A 120 7.79 14.68 -3.43
C GLU A 120 7.46 16.03 -2.79
N ILE A 121 7.29 16.03 -1.49
CA ILE A 121 6.84 17.19 -0.70
C ILE A 121 7.90 17.52 0.33
N ASP A 122 8.21 18.81 0.46
CA ASP A 122 8.98 19.35 1.56
C ASP A 122 8.02 19.77 2.70
N PRO A 123 7.98 19.03 3.82
CA PRO A 123 7.08 19.37 4.92
C PRO A 123 7.45 20.66 5.64
N ALA A 124 8.70 21.13 5.57
CA ALA A 124 9.11 22.38 6.19
C ALA A 124 8.57 23.61 5.46
N THR A 125 8.51 23.54 4.12
CA THR A 125 7.98 24.65 3.28
C THR A 125 6.53 24.42 2.87
N CYS A 126 5.96 23.25 3.15
CA CYS A 126 4.62 22.85 2.75
C CYS A 126 4.39 22.97 1.23
N LYS A 127 5.37 22.51 0.44
CA LYS A 127 5.32 22.58 -1.02
C LYS A 127 5.67 21.26 -1.67
N VAL A 128 5.01 20.98 -2.80
CA VAL A 128 5.46 19.93 -3.73
C VAL A 128 6.75 20.41 -4.40
N VAL A 129 7.81 19.63 -4.26
CA VAL A 129 9.15 19.95 -4.81
C VAL A 129 9.30 19.39 -6.21
N ARG A 130 8.89 18.14 -6.39
CA ARG A 130 8.98 17.41 -7.66
C ARG A 130 7.82 16.45 -7.81
N SER A 131 7.52 16.10 -9.04
CA SER A 131 6.52 15.08 -9.37
C SER A 131 7.01 14.22 -10.52
N VAL A 132 6.70 12.93 -10.50
CA VAL A 132 7.07 11.99 -11.55
C VAL A 132 5.86 11.17 -11.99
N LYS A 133 5.72 10.98 -13.30
CA LYS A 133 4.69 10.14 -13.87
C LYS A 133 5.08 8.66 -13.75
N VAL A 134 4.16 7.86 -13.28
CA VAL A 134 4.25 6.39 -13.26
C VAL A 134 3.18 5.78 -14.16
N LEU A 135 2.67 4.60 -13.85
CA LEU A 135 1.64 3.95 -14.63
C LEU A 135 0.23 4.21 -14.09
N ARG A 136 -0.67 3.22 -14.23
CA ARG A 136 -2.08 3.36 -13.86
C ARG A 136 -2.31 3.06 -12.39
N GLU A 137 -2.80 4.05 -11.67
CA GLU A 137 -3.24 3.95 -10.29
C GLU A 137 -2.14 3.52 -9.31
N PRO A 138 -1.07 4.31 -9.13
CA PRO A 138 -0.07 4.07 -8.09
C PRO A 138 -0.77 4.05 -6.72
N ARG A 139 -0.54 2.99 -5.94
CA ARG A 139 -1.27 2.73 -4.71
C ARG A 139 -0.39 2.62 -3.47
N SER A 140 0.83 2.17 -3.63
CA SER A 140 1.80 2.04 -2.55
C SER A 140 3.21 2.28 -3.05
N ALA A 141 4.10 2.62 -2.14
CA ALA A 141 5.49 2.88 -2.45
C ALA A 141 6.40 2.45 -1.29
N ILE A 142 7.59 1.98 -1.61
CA ILE A 142 8.60 1.60 -0.63
C ILE A 142 10.01 1.92 -1.15
N PHE A 143 10.88 2.41 -0.25
CA PHE A 143 12.27 2.66 -0.60
C PHE A 143 13.10 1.37 -0.61
N SER A 144 14.10 1.32 -1.50
CA SER A 144 15.23 0.43 -1.29
C SER A 144 15.94 0.79 0.02
N LYS A 145 16.63 -0.18 0.62
CA LYS A 145 17.27 0.02 1.94
C LYS A 145 18.32 1.14 1.94
N ASP A 146 19.00 1.35 0.80
CA ASP A 146 19.97 2.42 0.61
C ASP A 146 19.33 3.79 0.26
N GLY A 147 18.02 3.85 0.10
CA GLY A 147 17.28 5.06 -0.23
C GLY A 147 17.45 5.57 -1.66
N ARG A 148 18.17 4.85 -2.54
CA ARG A 148 18.43 5.28 -3.93
C ARG A 148 17.20 5.16 -4.82
N TYR A 149 16.35 4.17 -4.57
CA TYR A 149 15.21 3.86 -5.41
C TYR A 149 13.92 3.84 -4.59
N LEU A 150 12.86 4.30 -5.22
CA LEU A 150 11.49 4.19 -4.74
C LEU A 150 10.73 3.25 -5.68
N PHE A 151 10.23 2.15 -5.13
CA PHE A 151 9.41 1.18 -5.85
C PHE A 151 7.95 1.53 -5.63
N VAL A 152 7.17 1.62 -6.71
CA VAL A 152 5.77 2.04 -6.70
C VAL A 152 4.90 0.96 -7.30
N ALA A 153 3.97 0.43 -6.52
CA ALA A 153 2.99 -0.55 -6.99
C ALA A 153 1.82 0.16 -7.69
N ASN A 154 1.62 -0.14 -8.96
CA ASN A 154 0.50 0.35 -9.74
C ASN A 154 -0.65 -0.65 -9.64
N PHE A 155 -1.84 -0.17 -9.26
CA PHE A 155 -2.99 -1.03 -8.97
C PHE A 155 -3.52 -1.77 -10.20
N LEU A 156 -3.54 -1.09 -11.34
CA LEU A 156 -4.07 -1.64 -12.59
C LEU A 156 -2.98 -1.91 -13.62
N PRO A 157 -3.18 -2.93 -14.47
CA PRO A 157 -2.35 -3.13 -15.65
C PRO A 157 -2.35 -1.90 -16.56
N ALA A 158 -1.19 -1.57 -17.13
CA ALA A 158 -1.07 -0.47 -18.10
C ALA A 158 -1.45 -0.90 -19.51
N GLN A 159 -1.37 -2.22 -19.83
CA GLN A 159 -1.65 -2.78 -21.14
C GLN A 159 -3.16 -2.84 -21.41
N ARG A 160 -3.48 -2.93 -22.70
CA ARG A 160 -4.86 -3.16 -23.14
C ARG A 160 -5.28 -4.60 -22.78
N ALA A 161 -6.55 -4.77 -22.42
CA ALA A 161 -7.10 -6.07 -22.02
C ALA A 161 -7.18 -7.13 -23.15
N ASP A 162 -6.98 -6.72 -24.39
CA ASP A 162 -6.99 -7.59 -25.57
C ASP A 162 -5.60 -8.17 -25.92
N LEU A 163 -4.57 -7.85 -25.14
CA LEU A 163 -3.24 -8.39 -25.34
C LEU A 163 -3.08 -9.77 -24.66
N ASN A 164 -2.18 -10.59 -25.21
CA ASN A 164 -1.86 -11.92 -24.66
C ASN A 164 -1.24 -11.86 -23.26
N ILE A 165 -0.61 -10.74 -22.91
CA ILE A 165 -0.01 -10.50 -21.60
C ILE A 165 -0.63 -9.24 -21.03
N VAL A 166 -1.33 -9.39 -19.93
CA VAL A 166 -1.93 -8.29 -19.16
C VAL A 166 -1.46 -8.45 -17.71
N ALA A 167 -0.54 -7.60 -17.30
CA ALA A 167 0.03 -7.64 -15.96
C ALA A 167 0.25 -6.23 -15.41
N ALA A 168 -0.04 -6.04 -14.13
CA ALA A 168 0.34 -4.84 -13.43
C ALA A 168 1.86 -4.81 -13.22
N CYS A 169 2.40 -3.60 -13.09
CA CYS A 169 3.83 -3.35 -12.95
C CYS A 169 4.16 -2.63 -11.64
N VAL A 170 5.37 -2.85 -11.18
CA VAL A 170 6.02 -2.02 -10.15
C VAL A 170 6.98 -1.07 -10.85
N SER A 171 6.72 0.23 -10.73
CA SER A 171 7.58 1.27 -11.29
C SER A 171 8.74 1.55 -10.35
N VAL A 172 9.92 1.78 -10.90
CA VAL A 172 11.13 2.12 -10.14
C VAL A 172 11.51 3.56 -10.45
N ILE A 173 11.60 4.37 -9.41
CA ILE A 173 12.01 5.77 -9.48
C ILE A 173 13.39 5.91 -8.87
N GLU A 174 14.33 6.51 -9.59
CA GLU A 174 15.60 6.95 -8.99
C GLU A 174 15.34 8.24 -8.22
N VAL A 175 15.57 8.22 -6.90
CA VAL A 175 15.18 9.32 -6.01
C VAL A 175 15.96 10.59 -6.28
N LYS A 176 17.26 10.51 -6.56
CA LYS A 176 18.11 11.68 -6.79
C LYS A 176 17.65 12.52 -7.98
N SER A 177 17.45 11.89 -9.12
CA SER A 177 16.95 12.55 -10.35
C SER A 177 15.43 12.69 -10.35
N PHE A 178 14.75 11.93 -9.53
CA PHE A 178 13.30 11.78 -9.47
C PHE A 178 12.68 11.45 -10.83
N THR A 179 13.28 10.45 -11.47
CA THR A 179 12.86 9.94 -12.78
C THR A 179 12.52 8.46 -12.69
N LYS A 180 11.52 8.04 -13.44
CA LYS A 180 11.20 6.61 -13.58
C LYS A 180 12.26 5.95 -14.46
N VAL A 181 12.97 4.96 -13.93
CA VAL A 181 14.07 4.26 -14.62
C VAL A 181 13.64 2.89 -15.16
N LYS A 182 12.59 2.28 -14.59
CA LYS A 182 12.13 0.95 -15.01
C LYS A 182 10.66 0.73 -14.60
N ASP A 183 9.97 -0.10 -15.38
CA ASP A 183 8.71 -0.74 -14.98
C ASP A 183 8.93 -2.25 -14.92
N ILE A 184 8.78 -2.84 -13.74
CA ILE A 184 8.92 -4.28 -13.52
C ILE A 184 7.56 -4.92 -13.74
N GLN A 185 7.44 -5.66 -14.83
CA GLN A 185 6.22 -6.40 -15.17
C GLN A 185 6.14 -7.67 -14.32
N LEU A 186 5.01 -7.88 -13.64
CA LEU A 186 4.72 -9.10 -12.89
C LEU A 186 4.19 -10.21 -13.81
N ALA A 187 3.87 -11.37 -13.23
CA ALA A 187 3.30 -12.48 -13.99
C ALA A 187 2.00 -12.10 -14.70
N ASN A 188 1.74 -12.71 -15.85
CA ASN A 188 0.49 -12.51 -16.58
C ASN A 188 -0.73 -12.80 -15.69
N GLY A 189 -1.69 -11.90 -15.68
CA GLY A 189 -2.86 -11.95 -14.80
C GLY A 189 -2.71 -11.21 -13.48
N SER A 190 -1.53 -10.68 -13.15
CA SER A 190 -1.32 -9.88 -11.94
C SER A 190 -2.06 -8.55 -12.04
N ASN A 191 -2.89 -8.28 -11.04
CA ASN A 191 -3.68 -7.05 -10.96
C ASN A 191 -3.96 -6.70 -9.49
N ALA A 192 -4.52 -5.51 -9.28
CA ALA A 192 -4.88 -5.01 -7.96
C ALA A 192 -3.68 -5.05 -6.98
N LEU A 193 -2.53 -4.55 -7.42
CA LEU A 193 -1.36 -4.41 -6.55
C LEU A 193 -1.70 -3.45 -5.40
N ARG A 194 -1.48 -3.89 -4.15
CA ARG A 194 -1.91 -3.11 -2.99
C ARG A 194 -0.76 -2.63 -2.14
N ASP A 195 -0.08 -3.52 -1.48
CA ASP A 195 0.92 -3.19 -0.47
C ASP A 195 2.25 -3.89 -0.76
N MET A 196 3.31 -3.35 -0.21
CA MET A 196 4.65 -3.87 -0.35
C MET A 196 5.37 -3.90 0.99
N CYS A 197 6.26 -4.86 1.16
CA CYS A 197 7.26 -4.86 2.21
C CYS A 197 8.62 -5.23 1.64
N ILE A 198 9.68 -4.82 2.33
CA ILE A 198 11.06 -5.16 1.98
C ILE A 198 11.63 -6.07 3.06
N THR A 199 12.42 -7.06 2.63
CA THR A 199 13.11 -7.95 3.57
C THR A 199 14.13 -7.18 4.41
N PRO A 200 14.40 -7.59 5.67
CA PRO A 200 15.35 -6.90 6.55
C PRO A 200 16.75 -6.73 5.96
N ASP A 201 17.20 -7.68 5.12
CA ASP A 201 18.47 -7.60 4.40
C ASP A 201 18.43 -6.69 3.16
N GLY A 202 17.25 -6.18 2.79
CA GLY A 202 17.05 -5.31 1.65
C GLY A 202 17.12 -5.98 0.28
N LYS A 203 17.20 -7.33 0.22
CA LYS A 203 17.39 -8.07 -1.05
C LYS A 203 16.11 -8.24 -1.86
N TYR A 204 14.96 -8.36 -1.19
CA TYR A 204 13.68 -8.64 -1.83
C TYR A 204 12.60 -7.67 -1.38
N ILE A 205 11.72 -7.33 -2.32
CA ILE A 205 10.44 -6.68 -2.06
C ILE A 205 9.33 -7.67 -2.40
N TYR A 206 8.34 -7.78 -1.51
CA TYR A 206 7.13 -8.55 -1.72
C TYR A 206 5.97 -7.62 -1.98
N VAL A 207 5.17 -7.93 -3.01
CA VAL A 207 4.02 -7.13 -3.45
C VAL A 207 2.78 -7.99 -3.38
N SER A 208 1.80 -7.61 -2.58
CA SER A 208 0.51 -8.29 -2.51
C SER A 208 -0.38 -7.90 -3.70
N HIS A 209 -1.02 -8.88 -4.31
CA HIS A 209 -1.89 -8.65 -5.46
C HIS A 209 -2.86 -9.80 -5.70
N ASN A 210 -3.80 -9.60 -6.62
CA ASN A 210 -4.59 -10.68 -7.19
C ASN A 210 -3.90 -11.25 -8.43
N LEU A 211 -4.09 -12.53 -8.67
CA LEU A 211 -3.64 -13.23 -9.88
C LEU A 211 -4.85 -13.80 -10.59
N GLY A 212 -5.25 -13.17 -11.71
CA GLY A 212 -6.33 -13.63 -12.56
C GLY A 212 -5.86 -14.70 -13.55
N ARG A 213 -6.72 -15.68 -13.82
CA ARG A 213 -6.48 -16.67 -14.87
C ARG A 213 -7.35 -16.32 -16.07
N PHE A 214 -6.75 -15.76 -17.11
CA PHE A 214 -7.47 -15.23 -18.27
C PHE A 214 -7.86 -16.27 -19.33
N MET A 215 -7.38 -17.50 -19.27
CA MET A 215 -7.64 -18.52 -20.27
C MET A 215 -8.03 -19.86 -19.65
N VAL A 216 -9.00 -19.86 -18.74
CA VAL A 216 -9.55 -21.11 -18.20
C VAL A 216 -10.85 -21.47 -18.90
N PRO A 217 -11.07 -22.76 -19.24
CA PRO A 217 -12.36 -23.22 -19.75
C PRO A 217 -13.51 -22.86 -18.83
N THR A 218 -14.69 -22.61 -19.39
CA THR A 218 -15.89 -22.23 -18.62
C THR A 218 -16.27 -23.23 -17.54
N SER A 219 -15.92 -24.51 -17.70
CA SER A 219 -16.07 -25.55 -16.67
C SER A 219 -15.24 -25.31 -15.39
N GLN A 220 -14.13 -24.58 -15.50
CA GLN A 220 -13.31 -24.20 -14.33
C GLN A 220 -13.76 -22.90 -13.70
N LEU A 221 -14.52 -22.04 -14.41
CA LEU A 221 -15.11 -20.82 -13.87
C LEU A 221 -16.18 -21.13 -12.79
N GLN A 222 -16.87 -22.24 -12.91
CA GLN A 222 -17.87 -22.70 -11.93
C GLN A 222 -17.24 -23.08 -10.57
N GLN A 223 -15.93 -23.29 -10.52
CA GLN A 223 -15.20 -23.62 -9.29
C GLN A 223 -14.65 -22.38 -8.55
N GLY A 224 -14.98 -21.17 -8.97
CA GLY A 224 -14.58 -19.92 -8.29
C GLY A 224 -13.11 -19.51 -8.47
N TRP A 225 -12.41 -20.04 -9.46
CA TRP A 225 -10.97 -19.86 -9.65
C TRP A 225 -10.57 -18.68 -10.54
N MET A 226 -11.40 -17.66 -10.65
CA MET A 226 -11.10 -16.51 -11.50
C MET A 226 -10.01 -15.59 -10.97
N ASN A 227 -9.90 -15.45 -9.65
CA ASN A 227 -8.88 -14.63 -9.00
C ASN A 227 -8.36 -15.34 -7.75
N THR A 228 -7.05 -15.50 -7.68
CA THR A 228 -6.33 -16.01 -6.51
C THR A 228 -5.54 -14.89 -5.86
N SER A 229 -5.43 -14.93 -4.54
CA SER A 229 -4.55 -14.05 -3.77
C SER A 229 -3.11 -14.52 -3.88
N ALA A 230 -2.20 -13.59 -4.12
CA ALA A 230 -0.78 -13.88 -4.30
C ALA A 230 0.10 -12.75 -3.76
N PHE A 231 1.38 -12.99 -3.64
CA PHE A 231 2.38 -11.95 -3.61
C PHE A 231 3.51 -12.27 -4.57
N SER A 232 4.07 -11.24 -5.19
CA SER A 232 5.21 -11.35 -6.10
C SER A 232 6.51 -11.02 -5.38
N ILE A 233 7.58 -11.67 -5.80
CA ILE A 233 8.94 -11.47 -5.29
C ILE A 233 9.71 -10.65 -6.31
N ILE A 234 10.25 -9.52 -5.88
CA ILE A 234 11.10 -8.64 -6.69
C ILE A 234 12.51 -8.66 -6.10
N ASN A 235 13.50 -8.93 -6.95
CA ASN A 235 14.91 -8.74 -6.63
C ASN A 235 15.23 -7.25 -6.69
N VAL A 236 15.63 -6.67 -5.56
CA VAL A 236 15.87 -5.22 -5.46
C VAL A 236 17.09 -4.79 -6.24
N GLU A 237 18.20 -5.52 -6.16
CA GLU A 237 19.44 -5.19 -6.86
C GLU A 237 19.30 -5.25 -8.38
N LYS A 238 18.72 -6.34 -8.88
CA LYS A 238 18.50 -6.54 -10.31
C LYS A 238 17.29 -5.76 -10.85
N GLN A 239 16.39 -5.30 -9.98
CA GLN A 239 15.11 -4.69 -10.33
C GLN A 239 14.30 -5.59 -11.28
N GLU A 240 14.16 -6.84 -10.89
CA GLU A 240 13.50 -7.88 -11.68
C GLU A 240 12.49 -8.67 -10.86
N PHE A 241 11.42 -9.08 -11.53
CA PHE A 241 10.46 -10.04 -11.01
C PHE A 241 11.09 -11.44 -11.00
N GLU A 242 11.00 -12.14 -9.87
CA GLU A 242 11.55 -13.49 -9.74
C GLU A 242 10.46 -14.57 -9.67
N GLY A 243 9.29 -14.27 -9.20
CA GLY A 243 8.18 -15.22 -9.14
C GLY A 243 7.04 -14.78 -8.23
N ALA A 244 5.96 -15.55 -8.25
CA ALA A 244 4.77 -15.31 -7.45
C ALA A 244 4.46 -16.50 -6.54
N VAL A 245 4.02 -16.20 -5.33
CA VAL A 245 3.57 -17.17 -4.34
C VAL A 245 2.07 -17.05 -4.16
N LEU A 246 1.34 -18.15 -4.35
CA LEU A 246 -0.10 -18.21 -4.06
C LEU A 246 -0.31 -18.36 -2.56
N VAL A 247 -1.24 -17.60 -2.02
CA VAL A 247 -1.55 -17.58 -0.59
C VAL A 247 -2.96 -18.09 -0.26
N ASP A 248 -3.72 -18.48 -1.26
CA ASP A 248 -5.05 -19.06 -1.11
C ASP A 248 -4.97 -20.59 -1.02
N GLU A 249 -5.76 -21.16 -0.11
CA GLU A 249 -6.08 -22.58 -0.18
C GLU A 249 -7.11 -22.82 -1.30
N PRO A 250 -6.93 -23.90 -2.11
CA PRO A 250 -7.78 -24.16 -3.28
C PRO A 250 -9.29 -24.26 -2.96
N ASP A 251 -9.65 -24.61 -1.74
CA ASP A 251 -11.02 -24.91 -1.34
C ASP A 251 -11.75 -23.75 -0.64
N ARG A 252 -11.05 -22.66 -0.37
CA ARG A 252 -11.62 -21.47 0.27
C ARG A 252 -11.39 -20.28 -0.62
N GLY A 253 -12.38 -19.91 -1.40
CA GLY A 253 -12.33 -18.68 -2.20
C GLY A 253 -11.99 -17.49 -1.30
N ALA A 254 -10.70 -17.16 -1.20
CA ALA A 254 -10.26 -16.09 -0.34
C ALA A 254 -10.60 -14.75 -0.97
N ALA A 255 -11.21 -13.91 -0.21
CA ALA A 255 -11.34 -12.52 -0.54
C ALA A 255 -9.95 -11.84 -0.55
N GLY A 256 -9.70 -11.00 -1.53
CA GLY A 256 -8.44 -10.42 -1.94
C GLY A 256 -7.43 -10.05 -0.86
N VAL A 257 -6.18 -10.22 -1.16
CA VAL A 257 -5.05 -9.79 -0.33
C VAL A 257 -5.11 -8.27 -0.14
N TRP A 258 -4.98 -7.83 1.09
CA TRP A 258 -5.01 -6.40 1.42
C TRP A 258 -3.63 -5.85 1.74
N GLY A 259 -2.95 -6.40 2.73
CA GLY A 259 -1.65 -5.93 3.20
C GLY A 259 -0.61 -7.03 3.31
N ILE A 260 0.64 -6.65 3.27
CA ILE A 260 1.78 -7.56 3.46
C ILE A 260 2.86 -6.90 4.32
N ALA A 261 3.41 -7.67 5.24
CA ALA A 261 4.55 -7.28 6.05
C ALA A 261 5.50 -8.46 6.19
N CYS A 262 6.76 -8.22 6.48
CA CYS A 262 7.72 -9.28 6.73
C CYS A 262 8.76 -8.89 7.79
N ASP A 263 9.24 -9.91 8.47
CA ASP A 263 10.43 -9.86 9.32
C ASP A 263 11.45 -10.92 8.85
N GLU A 264 12.48 -11.19 9.63
CA GLU A 264 13.49 -12.20 9.28
C GLU A 264 12.93 -13.63 9.21
N LYS A 265 11.88 -13.91 9.99
CA LYS A 265 11.33 -15.27 10.16
C LYS A 265 10.06 -15.50 9.38
N HIS A 266 9.21 -14.48 9.24
CA HIS A 266 7.86 -14.66 8.73
C HIS A 266 7.47 -13.57 7.71
N ILE A 267 6.53 -13.95 6.85
CA ILE A 267 5.78 -13.05 5.99
C ILE A 267 4.32 -13.12 6.45
N TYR A 268 3.72 -11.94 6.65
CA TYR A 268 2.35 -11.78 7.12
C TYR A 268 1.51 -11.20 5.98
N VAL A 269 0.45 -11.90 5.62
CA VAL A 269 -0.46 -11.46 4.55
C VAL A 269 -1.85 -11.31 5.13
N ALA A 270 -2.41 -10.11 5.06
CA ALA A 270 -3.76 -9.81 5.52
C ALA A 270 -4.78 -10.03 4.40
N HIS A 271 -5.88 -10.70 4.72
CA HIS A 271 -7.00 -10.98 3.81
C HIS A 271 -8.22 -10.14 4.19
N SER A 272 -8.76 -9.39 3.23
CA SER A 272 -9.84 -8.42 3.49
C SER A 272 -11.21 -9.06 3.77
N GLY A 273 -11.49 -10.22 3.21
CA GLY A 273 -12.83 -10.82 3.30
C GLY A 273 -13.00 -11.84 4.40
N THR A 274 -11.94 -12.51 4.83
CA THR A 274 -11.98 -13.51 5.88
C THR A 274 -11.56 -12.98 7.25
N HIS A 275 -11.02 -11.75 7.29
CA HIS A 275 -10.41 -11.15 8.49
C HIS A 275 -9.29 -12.01 9.09
N GLU A 276 -8.58 -12.73 8.24
CA GLU A 276 -7.49 -13.63 8.59
C GLU A 276 -6.13 -13.05 8.21
N ILE A 277 -5.11 -13.50 8.90
CA ILE A 277 -3.71 -13.22 8.56
C ILE A 277 -3.03 -14.56 8.30
N SER A 278 -2.53 -14.73 7.09
CA SER A 278 -1.65 -15.85 6.75
C SER A 278 -0.23 -15.55 7.22
N VAL A 279 0.37 -16.51 7.92
CA VAL A 279 1.78 -16.43 8.37
C VAL A 279 2.58 -17.48 7.63
N ILE A 280 3.59 -17.02 6.89
CA ILE A 280 4.43 -17.87 6.04
C ILE A 280 5.84 -17.87 6.61
N ASP A 281 6.43 -19.04 6.77
CA ASP A 281 7.83 -19.20 7.16
C ASP A 281 8.74 -18.73 6.01
N HIS A 282 9.54 -17.70 6.29
CA HIS A 282 10.33 -17.00 5.29
C HIS A 282 11.44 -17.88 4.71
N SER A 283 12.16 -18.64 5.55
CA SER A 283 13.24 -19.50 5.11
C SER A 283 12.74 -20.66 4.25
N ARG A 284 11.65 -21.31 4.66
CA ARG A 284 11.02 -22.40 3.90
C ARG A 284 10.50 -21.94 2.54
N MET A 285 9.96 -20.73 2.46
CA MET A 285 9.49 -20.15 1.21
C MET A 285 10.66 -19.90 0.25
N LEU A 286 11.75 -19.27 0.72
CA LEU A 286 12.92 -18.98 -0.11
C LEU A 286 13.64 -20.29 -0.54
N ASP A 287 13.71 -21.30 0.31
CA ASP A 287 14.30 -22.59 -0.03
C ASP A 287 13.50 -23.30 -1.14
N LYS A 288 12.19 -23.33 -1.02
CA LYS A 288 11.33 -23.86 -2.10
C LYS A 288 11.50 -23.09 -3.40
N PHE A 289 11.62 -21.78 -3.32
CA PHE A 289 11.76 -20.93 -4.49
C PHE A 289 13.10 -21.09 -5.22
N ARG A 290 14.19 -21.39 -4.49
CA ARG A 290 15.53 -21.60 -5.06
C ARG A 290 15.72 -22.99 -5.68
N ASN A 291 14.89 -23.96 -5.30
CA ASN A 291 14.98 -25.37 -5.76
C ASN A 291 14.04 -25.72 -6.91
N TYR A 292 13.37 -24.74 -7.51
CA TYR A 292 12.59 -24.83 -8.74
C TYR A 292 13.20 -23.96 -9.84
#